data_c7054df62651e0c6e8b141c82300a9f5
#
_entry.id   c7054df62651e0c6e8b141c82300a9f5
#
_cell.length_a   1.000
_cell.length_b   1.000
_cell.length_c   1.000
_cell.angle_alpha   90.00
_cell.angle_beta   90.00
_cell.angle_gamma   90.00
#
_symmetry.space_group_name_H-M   'P 1'
#
loop_
_entity.id
_entity.type
_entity.pdbx_description
1 polymer ?
#
loop_
_entity_poly.entity_id
_entity_poly.type
_entity_poly.pdbx_seq_one_letter_code
_entity_poly.pdbx_strand_id
1 'polypeptide(L)'
;MPTYEGLLDEALARGLTVIEKYPFTSPRIRGLCCDDVIALSEKIDTEAERRVVLCEELTHAMHSAGDILDDPHMEQKARTRNFDRLVGLRGLIRAFLAGCRESWEFAEALNVPEAFLSELMANYRARYGTLTTVSTDQGVFALTFEPIFRVKRLVPTRCIPQQGKRKKEEAL
;
A
#
# COMPACT_ATOMS: atom_id res chain seq x y z
N MET A 1 -5.92 -6.18 0.17
CA MET A 1 -5.77 -4.71 0.37
C MET A 1 -6.86 -4.30 1.35
N PRO A 2 -6.55 -3.56 2.41
CA PRO A 2 -7.58 -3.09 3.34
C PRO A 2 -8.47 -2.05 2.68
N THR A 3 -9.77 -2.08 2.95
CA THR A 3 -10.70 -1.00 2.61
C THR A 3 -10.62 0.10 3.66
N TYR A 4 -11.29 1.22 3.43
CA TYR A 4 -11.36 2.29 4.44
C TYR A 4 -12.02 1.78 5.74
N GLU A 5 -13.14 1.07 5.61
CA GLU A 5 -13.83 0.45 6.73
C GLU A 5 -12.95 -0.57 7.47
N GLY A 6 -12.19 -1.38 6.72
CA GLY A 6 -11.25 -2.33 7.32
C GLY A 6 -10.12 -1.65 8.11
N LEU A 7 -9.71 -0.44 7.72
CA LEU A 7 -8.77 0.37 8.50
C LEU A 7 -9.42 0.98 9.74
N LEU A 8 -10.69 1.37 9.67
CA LEU A 8 -11.45 1.81 10.85
C LEU A 8 -11.64 0.67 11.87
N ASP A 9 -11.98 -0.51 11.41
CA ASP A 9 -12.08 -1.71 12.25
C ASP A 9 -10.75 -2.03 12.93
N GLU A 10 -9.64 -1.89 12.19
CA GLU A 10 -8.31 -2.08 12.75
C GLU A 10 -7.97 -1.02 13.81
N ALA A 11 -8.30 0.25 13.57
CA ALA A 11 -8.12 1.31 14.55
C ALA A 11 -8.87 0.97 15.84
N LEU A 12 -10.13 0.61 15.72
CA LEU A 12 -10.98 0.22 16.85
C LEU A 12 -10.42 -0.99 17.61
N ALA A 13 -9.98 -2.02 16.89
CA ALA A 13 -9.38 -3.22 17.50
C ALA A 13 -8.07 -2.92 18.28
N ARG A 14 -7.43 -1.79 17.98
CA ARG A 14 -6.22 -1.29 18.67
C ARG A 14 -6.55 -0.31 19.80
N GLY A 15 -7.80 -0.01 20.04
CA GLY A 15 -8.24 0.98 21.02
C GLY A 15 -8.08 2.42 20.57
N LEU A 16 -7.85 2.65 19.26
CA LEU A 16 -7.71 3.99 18.70
C LEU A 16 -9.08 4.55 18.30
N THR A 17 -9.29 5.82 18.60
CA THR A 17 -10.46 6.58 18.18
C THR A 17 -10.15 7.36 16.92
N VAL A 18 -10.94 7.21 15.87
CA VAL A 18 -10.80 7.98 14.63
C VAL A 18 -11.81 9.11 14.60
N ILE A 19 -11.33 10.35 14.50
CA ILE A 19 -12.15 11.56 14.34
C ILE A 19 -12.06 12.00 12.88
N GLU A 20 -13.17 11.85 12.15
CA GLU A 20 -13.28 12.35 10.79
C GLU A 20 -13.64 13.85 10.78
N LYS A 21 -13.26 14.53 9.71
CA LYS A 21 -13.59 15.95 9.48
C LYS A 21 -13.09 16.88 10.60
N TYR A 22 -11.88 16.64 11.09
CA TYR A 22 -11.26 17.52 12.08
C TYR A 22 -10.81 18.85 11.41
N PRO A 23 -11.15 20.01 11.99
CA PRO A 23 -10.87 21.33 11.40
C PRO A 23 -9.45 21.80 11.72
N PHE A 24 -8.44 21.18 11.12
CA PHE A 24 -7.06 21.62 11.30
C PHE A 24 -6.86 23.06 10.81
N THR A 25 -6.14 23.86 11.60
CA THR A 25 -5.78 25.24 11.25
C THR A 25 -4.88 25.28 10.01
N SER A 26 -3.92 24.37 9.91
CA SER A 26 -3.04 24.25 8.75
C SER A 26 -3.66 23.39 7.65
N PRO A 27 -3.75 23.88 6.40
CA PRO A 27 -4.25 23.10 5.29
C PRO A 27 -3.28 21.97 4.86
N ARG A 28 -2.06 21.97 5.38
CA ARG A 28 -1.05 20.95 5.07
C ARG A 28 -1.21 19.69 5.90
N ILE A 29 -1.89 19.79 7.06
CA ILE A 29 -2.14 18.63 7.92
C ILE A 29 -3.35 17.90 7.38
N ARG A 30 -3.13 16.69 6.90
CA ARG A 30 -4.20 15.81 6.39
C ARG A 30 -4.66 14.80 7.43
N GLY A 31 -3.76 14.36 8.29
CA GLY A 31 -4.00 13.48 9.43
C GLY A 31 -3.07 13.82 10.58
N LEU A 32 -3.40 13.35 11.76
CA LEU A 32 -2.55 13.44 12.95
C LEU A 32 -2.92 12.31 13.90
N CYS A 33 -1.93 11.56 14.32
CA CYS A 33 -2.07 10.61 15.41
C CYS A 33 -1.45 11.20 16.69
N CYS A 34 -2.24 11.25 17.76
CA CYS A 34 -1.79 11.69 19.06
C CYS A 34 -2.44 10.80 20.13
N ASP A 35 -1.61 10.18 20.96
CA ASP A 35 -2.06 9.19 21.94
C ASP A 35 -2.97 8.11 21.29
N ASP A 36 -4.19 7.97 21.79
CA ASP A 36 -5.16 6.98 21.29
C ASP A 36 -6.16 7.58 20.25
N VAL A 37 -5.83 8.74 19.65
CA VAL A 37 -6.71 9.44 18.73
C VAL A 37 -6.01 9.68 17.40
N ILE A 38 -6.69 9.31 16.31
CA ILE A 38 -6.35 9.67 14.93
C ILE A 38 -7.37 10.70 14.44
N ALA A 39 -6.92 11.88 14.07
CA ALA A 39 -7.77 12.92 13.48
C ALA A 39 -7.51 13.02 11.98
N LEU A 40 -8.56 12.99 11.16
CA LEU A 40 -8.51 13.18 9.72
C LEU A 40 -9.10 14.56 9.36
N SER A 41 -8.42 15.27 8.47
CA SER A 41 -8.82 16.63 8.07
C SER A 41 -10.20 16.66 7.40
N GLU A 42 -11.01 17.68 7.73
CA GLU A 42 -12.26 17.99 7.03
C GLU A 42 -12.07 18.32 5.54
N LYS A 43 -10.83 18.68 5.15
CA LYS A 43 -10.46 19.04 3.77
C LYS A 43 -10.11 17.83 2.89
N ILE A 44 -10.33 16.63 3.37
CA ILE A 44 -10.18 15.41 2.58
C ILE A 44 -11.52 15.13 1.89
N ASP A 45 -11.53 15.25 0.58
CA ASP A 45 -12.77 15.16 -0.19
C ASP A 45 -13.11 13.73 -0.63
N THR A 46 -12.09 12.89 -0.86
CA THR A 46 -12.30 11.55 -1.43
C THR A 46 -12.05 10.43 -0.41
N GLU A 47 -12.74 9.31 -0.59
CA GLU A 47 -12.50 8.10 0.21
C GLU A 47 -11.09 7.54 -0.03
N ALA A 48 -10.62 7.58 -1.27
CA ALA A 48 -9.26 7.16 -1.64
C ALA A 48 -8.19 7.90 -0.81
N GLU A 49 -8.37 9.20 -0.63
CA GLU A 49 -7.47 10.02 0.15
C GLU A 49 -7.60 9.75 1.65
N ARG A 50 -8.84 9.63 2.19
CA ARG A 50 -9.06 9.24 3.59
C ARG A 50 -8.40 7.91 3.90
N ARG A 51 -8.54 6.94 3.00
CA ARG A 51 -7.94 5.60 3.15
C ARG A 51 -6.41 5.67 3.23
N VAL A 52 -5.76 6.47 2.40
CA VAL A 52 -4.30 6.65 2.42
C VAL A 52 -3.88 7.30 3.72
N VAL A 53 -4.49 8.43 4.09
CA VAL A 53 -4.13 9.17 5.31
C VAL A 53 -4.36 8.31 6.56
N LEU A 54 -5.51 7.62 6.68
CA LEU A 54 -5.76 6.74 7.83
C LEU A 54 -4.73 5.61 7.92
N CYS A 55 -4.30 5.03 6.79
CA CYS A 55 -3.26 4.01 6.79
C CYS A 55 -1.91 4.55 7.26
N GLU A 56 -1.57 5.79 6.90
CA GLU A 56 -0.34 6.46 7.35
C GLU A 56 -0.38 6.69 8.86
N GLU A 57 -1.46 7.26 9.38
CA GLU A 57 -1.61 7.52 10.81
C GLU A 57 -1.63 6.22 11.65
N LEU A 58 -2.28 5.16 11.16
CA LEU A 58 -2.21 3.84 11.80
C LEU A 58 -0.79 3.28 11.82
N THR A 59 -0.01 3.54 10.78
CA THR A 59 1.40 3.11 10.73
C THR A 59 2.23 3.90 11.73
N HIS A 60 1.99 5.20 11.88
CA HIS A 60 2.63 6.03 12.91
C HIS A 60 2.26 5.56 14.32
N ALA A 61 0.98 5.32 14.60
CA ALA A 61 0.52 4.80 15.90
C ALA A 61 1.22 3.50 16.31
N MET A 62 1.55 2.64 15.35
CA MET A 62 2.25 1.38 15.62
C MET A 62 3.74 1.54 15.95
N HIS A 63 4.34 2.64 15.53
CA HIS A 63 5.79 2.84 15.63
C HIS A 63 6.18 3.95 16.63
N SER A 64 5.21 4.72 17.13
CA SER A 64 5.42 5.86 18.04
C SER A 64 5.59 5.49 19.51
N ALA A 65 5.83 4.22 19.82
CA ALA A 65 6.22 3.82 21.18
C ALA A 65 7.69 4.17 21.48
N GLY A 66 8.13 5.38 21.13
CA GLY A 66 9.45 5.94 21.38
C GLY A 66 9.73 7.15 20.49
N ASP A 67 10.56 8.07 20.93
CA ASP A 67 11.01 9.33 20.29
C ASP A 67 11.59 9.15 18.86
N ILE A 68 10.74 8.87 17.87
CA ILE A 68 11.17 8.60 16.48
C ILE A 68 10.69 9.71 15.51
N LEU A 69 10.22 10.84 16.04
CA LEU A 69 9.58 11.88 15.25
C LEU A 69 10.50 12.62 14.25
N ASP A 70 11.84 12.39 14.29
CA ASP A 70 12.80 13.13 13.45
C ASP A 70 13.78 12.25 12.65
N ASP A 71 13.56 10.92 12.51
CA ASP A 71 14.43 10.10 11.69
C ASP A 71 13.86 9.93 10.26
N PRO A 72 14.44 10.59 9.22
CA PRO A 72 14.00 10.47 7.84
C PRO A 72 14.02 9.04 7.31
N HIS A 73 14.86 8.16 7.86
CA HIS A 73 14.90 6.75 7.47
C HIS A 73 13.69 5.97 7.98
N MET A 74 13.19 6.32 9.17
CA MET A 74 11.99 5.69 9.72
C MET A 74 10.75 6.15 8.96
N GLU A 75 10.66 7.44 8.63
CA GLU A 75 9.59 7.99 7.79
C GLU A 75 9.55 7.30 6.41
N GLN A 76 10.72 7.15 5.76
CA GLN A 76 10.81 6.43 4.48
C GLN A 76 10.38 4.97 4.60
N LYS A 77 10.71 4.28 5.69
CA LYS A 77 10.28 2.89 5.94
C LYS A 77 8.77 2.81 6.17
N ALA A 78 8.19 3.74 6.95
CA ALA A 78 6.76 3.81 7.19
C ALA A 78 6.00 4.01 5.87
N ARG A 79 6.44 4.97 5.05
CA ARG A 79 5.88 5.24 3.73
C ARG A 79 5.95 4.02 2.80
N THR A 80 7.09 3.33 2.77
CA THR A 80 7.25 2.10 1.98
C THR A 80 6.27 0.99 2.43
N ARG A 81 6.07 0.84 3.73
CA ARG A 81 5.09 -0.12 4.28
C ARG A 81 3.66 0.23 3.86
N ASN A 82 3.31 1.52 3.83
CA ASN A 82 2.00 1.96 3.38
C ASN A 82 1.77 1.65 1.89
N PHE A 83 2.78 1.83 1.03
CA PHE A 83 2.70 1.42 -0.37
C PHE A 83 2.45 -0.08 -0.51
N ASP A 84 3.21 -0.90 0.20
CA ASP A 84 3.07 -2.37 0.15
C ASP A 84 1.71 -2.82 0.74
N ARG A 85 1.23 -2.16 1.78
CA ARG A 85 -0.03 -2.47 2.46
C ARG A 85 -1.25 -2.10 1.64
N LEU A 86 -1.28 -0.87 1.10
CA LEU A 86 -2.43 -0.34 0.37
C LEU A 86 -2.53 -0.87 -1.06
N VAL A 87 -1.40 -1.15 -1.69
CA VAL A 87 -1.35 -1.57 -3.10
C VAL A 87 -0.54 -2.84 -3.27
N GLY A 88 0.78 -2.77 -3.03
CA GLY A 88 1.72 -3.86 -3.26
C GLY A 88 1.86 -4.25 -4.74
N LEU A 89 2.91 -4.98 -5.09
CA LEU A 89 3.11 -5.45 -6.47
C LEU A 89 1.96 -6.35 -6.95
N ARG A 90 1.36 -7.13 -6.03
CA ARG A 90 0.21 -7.99 -6.36
C ARG A 90 -1.06 -7.21 -6.64
N GLY A 91 -1.25 -6.04 -6.01
CA GLY A 91 -2.36 -5.13 -6.30
C GLY A 91 -2.27 -4.59 -7.71
N LEU A 92 -1.07 -4.14 -8.12
CA LEU A 92 -0.83 -3.69 -9.49
C LEU A 92 -1.12 -4.77 -10.53
N ILE A 93 -0.72 -6.02 -10.26
CA ILE A 93 -1.01 -7.16 -11.15
C ILE A 93 -2.51 -7.41 -11.22
N ARG A 94 -3.25 -7.35 -10.11
CA ARG A 94 -4.72 -7.52 -10.10
C ARG A 94 -5.43 -6.45 -10.91
N ALA A 95 -5.04 -5.19 -10.75
CA ALA A 95 -5.59 -4.08 -11.54
C ALA A 95 -5.32 -4.29 -13.05
N PHE A 96 -4.10 -4.69 -13.41
CA PHE A 96 -3.78 -5.05 -14.80
C PHE A 96 -4.66 -6.19 -15.34
N LEU A 97 -4.89 -7.24 -14.55
CA LEU A 97 -5.74 -8.37 -14.94
C LEU A 97 -7.21 -7.99 -15.03
N ALA A 98 -7.64 -6.97 -14.26
CA ALA A 98 -8.97 -6.38 -14.36
C ALA A 98 -9.16 -5.49 -15.60
N GLY A 99 -8.08 -5.21 -16.35
CA GLY A 99 -8.15 -4.46 -17.60
C GLY A 99 -7.47 -3.10 -17.58
N CYS A 100 -6.95 -2.63 -16.42
CA CYS A 100 -6.29 -1.33 -16.32
C CYS A 100 -5.04 -1.25 -17.21
N ARG A 101 -4.86 -0.12 -17.88
CA ARG A 101 -3.71 0.16 -18.76
C ARG A 101 -3.10 1.53 -18.47
N GLU A 102 -3.94 2.53 -18.19
CA GLU A 102 -3.54 3.91 -17.92
C GLU A 102 -3.39 4.15 -16.41
N SER A 103 -2.57 5.14 -16.04
CA SER A 103 -2.27 5.46 -14.63
C SER A 103 -3.52 5.76 -13.81
N TRP A 104 -4.44 6.53 -14.36
CA TRP A 104 -5.69 6.88 -13.68
C TRP A 104 -6.60 5.66 -13.45
N GLU A 105 -6.64 4.69 -14.41
CA GLU A 105 -7.38 3.45 -14.24
C GLU A 105 -6.83 2.61 -13.08
N PHE A 106 -5.50 2.55 -12.95
CA PHE A 106 -4.86 1.90 -11.80
C PHE A 106 -5.21 2.60 -10.50
N ALA A 107 -5.15 3.94 -10.47
CA ALA A 107 -5.47 4.73 -9.27
C ALA A 107 -6.92 4.48 -8.81
N GLU A 108 -7.87 4.50 -9.76
CA GLU A 108 -9.28 4.22 -9.50
C GLU A 108 -9.50 2.78 -9.02
N ALA A 109 -9.00 1.78 -9.76
CA ALA A 109 -9.16 0.37 -9.42
C ALA A 109 -8.50 -0.01 -8.08
N LEU A 110 -7.47 0.70 -7.67
CA LEU A 110 -6.75 0.50 -6.41
C LEU A 110 -7.30 1.36 -5.27
N ASN A 111 -8.24 2.25 -5.56
CA ASN A 111 -8.81 3.23 -4.64
C ASN A 111 -7.73 4.03 -3.90
N VAL A 112 -6.86 4.67 -4.68
CA VAL A 112 -5.80 5.58 -4.20
C VAL A 112 -5.71 6.82 -5.08
N PRO A 113 -5.27 7.97 -4.56
CA PRO A 113 -5.01 9.16 -5.39
C PRO A 113 -3.90 8.89 -6.43
N GLU A 114 -3.99 9.51 -7.61
CA GLU A 114 -2.94 9.39 -8.63
C GLU A 114 -1.56 9.87 -8.14
N ALA A 115 -1.54 10.90 -7.30
CA ALA A 115 -0.30 11.37 -6.67
C ALA A 115 0.36 10.27 -5.81
N PHE A 116 -0.44 9.55 -5.00
CA PHE A 116 0.03 8.41 -4.21
C PHE A 116 0.57 7.29 -5.11
N LEU A 117 -0.13 6.97 -6.19
CA LEU A 117 0.31 5.96 -7.16
C LEU A 117 1.65 6.36 -7.81
N SER A 118 1.83 7.62 -8.16
CA SER A 118 3.07 8.14 -8.72
C SER A 118 4.25 8.01 -7.76
N GLU A 119 4.05 8.35 -6.49
CA GLU A 119 5.06 8.17 -5.43
C GLU A 119 5.39 6.70 -5.19
N LEU A 120 4.38 5.83 -5.19
CA LEU A 120 4.55 4.38 -5.10
C LEU A 120 5.40 3.85 -6.25
N MET A 121 5.15 4.28 -7.49
CA MET A 121 5.94 3.88 -8.66
C MET A 121 7.40 4.32 -8.54
N ALA A 122 7.63 5.55 -8.07
CA ALA A 122 8.99 6.06 -7.82
C ALA A 122 9.71 5.24 -6.72
N ASN A 123 9.01 4.91 -5.64
CA ASN A 123 9.54 4.05 -4.57
C ASN A 123 9.89 2.65 -5.08
N TYR A 124 8.99 2.03 -5.85
CA TYR A 124 9.23 0.69 -6.39
C TYR A 124 10.36 0.67 -7.42
N ARG A 125 10.48 1.72 -8.24
CA ARG A 125 11.64 1.87 -9.14
C ARG A 125 12.95 1.97 -8.35
N ALA A 126 13.00 2.74 -7.29
CA ALA A 126 14.18 2.85 -6.44
C ALA A 126 14.54 1.52 -5.75
N ARG A 127 13.53 0.74 -5.34
CA ARG A 127 13.68 -0.51 -4.58
C ARG A 127 13.96 -1.72 -5.47
N TYR A 128 13.32 -1.82 -6.62
CA TYR A 128 13.36 -3.00 -7.50
C TYR A 128 14.09 -2.76 -8.82
N GLY A 129 14.53 -1.53 -9.08
CA GLY A 129 15.09 -1.14 -10.37
C GLY A 129 14.02 -0.91 -11.42
N THR A 130 14.44 -0.88 -12.69
CA THR A 130 13.54 -0.59 -13.82
C THR A 130 12.59 -1.74 -14.16
N LEU A 131 12.93 -2.97 -13.75
CA LEU A 131 12.19 -4.19 -14.04
C LEU A 131 12.24 -5.14 -12.85
N THR A 132 11.10 -5.71 -12.49
CA THR A 132 11.03 -6.83 -11.54
C THR A 132 10.06 -7.89 -11.99
N THR A 133 10.19 -9.11 -11.44
CA THR A 133 9.28 -10.22 -11.73
C THR A 133 8.57 -10.68 -10.47
N VAL A 134 7.28 -10.99 -10.61
CA VAL A 134 6.42 -11.43 -9.50
C VAL A 134 5.71 -12.70 -9.90
N SER A 135 5.85 -13.74 -9.08
CA SER A 135 5.08 -14.99 -9.22
C SER A 135 3.81 -14.90 -8.39
N THR A 136 2.69 -15.25 -9.00
CA THR A 136 1.37 -15.33 -8.37
C THR A 136 0.72 -16.67 -8.71
N ASP A 137 -0.40 -16.96 -8.09
CA ASP A 137 -1.30 -18.07 -8.48
C ASP A 137 -1.84 -17.95 -9.91
N GLN A 138 -1.83 -16.74 -10.47
CA GLN A 138 -2.33 -16.46 -11.82
C GLN A 138 -1.22 -16.41 -12.89
N GLY A 139 0.03 -16.65 -12.53
CA GLY A 139 1.15 -16.68 -13.46
C GLY A 139 2.36 -15.90 -12.96
N VAL A 140 3.34 -15.77 -13.85
CA VAL A 140 4.53 -14.93 -13.63
C VAL A 140 4.38 -13.65 -14.44
N PHE A 141 4.61 -12.52 -13.77
CA PHE A 141 4.44 -11.20 -14.37
C PHE A 141 5.75 -10.42 -14.28
N ALA A 142 6.08 -9.71 -15.35
CA ALA A 142 7.11 -8.67 -15.36
C ALA A 142 6.45 -7.31 -15.17
N LEU A 143 6.96 -6.53 -14.22
CA LEU A 143 6.57 -5.15 -13.96
C LEU A 143 7.74 -4.25 -14.33
N THR A 144 7.50 -3.30 -15.24
CA THR A 144 8.49 -2.31 -15.68
C THR A 144 8.06 -0.94 -15.15
N PHE A 145 8.97 -0.21 -14.50
CA PHE A 145 8.69 1.08 -13.86
C PHE A 145 9.23 2.27 -14.66
N GLU A 146 9.92 2.02 -15.78
CA GLU A 146 10.51 3.07 -16.61
C GLU A 146 10.55 2.66 -18.09
N PRO A 147 10.37 3.59 -19.05
CA PRO A 147 9.97 4.99 -18.87
C PRO A 147 8.51 5.17 -18.48
N ILE A 148 7.69 4.14 -18.67
CA ILE A 148 6.26 4.10 -18.32
C ILE A 148 6.00 2.78 -17.59
N PHE A 149 5.13 2.84 -16.57
CA PHE A 149 4.69 1.62 -15.88
C PHE A 149 3.99 0.66 -16.84
N ARG A 150 4.46 -0.59 -16.86
CA ARG A 150 3.86 -1.67 -17.65
C ARG A 150 3.87 -2.97 -16.89
N VAL A 151 2.83 -3.76 -17.11
CA VAL A 151 2.75 -5.14 -16.63
C VAL A 151 2.65 -6.06 -17.84
N LYS A 152 3.43 -7.13 -17.84
CA LYS A 152 3.39 -8.17 -18.86
C LYS A 152 3.34 -9.54 -18.22
N ARG A 153 2.36 -10.36 -18.61
CA ARG A 153 2.33 -11.77 -18.21
C ARG A 153 3.39 -12.53 -19.02
N LEU A 154 4.32 -13.19 -18.33
CA LEU A 154 5.39 -13.98 -18.93
C LEU A 154 5.01 -15.45 -19.06
N VAL A 155 4.42 -16.03 -17.99
CA VAL A 155 4.06 -17.45 -17.92
C VAL A 155 2.62 -17.58 -17.43
N PRO A 156 1.75 -18.32 -18.13
CA PRO A 156 0.40 -18.63 -17.69
C PRO A 156 0.41 -19.52 -16.45
N THR A 157 -0.66 -19.48 -15.66
CA THR A 157 -0.83 -20.28 -14.42
C THR A 157 -0.54 -21.76 -14.63
N ARG A 158 -0.93 -22.33 -15.77
CA ARG A 158 -0.77 -23.76 -16.08
C ARG A 158 0.68 -24.21 -16.20
N CYS A 159 1.62 -23.28 -16.37
CA CYS A 159 3.05 -23.54 -16.56
C CYS A 159 3.88 -23.27 -15.29
N ILE A 160 3.26 -22.89 -14.17
CA ILE A 160 3.98 -22.69 -12.93
C ILE A 160 4.23 -24.07 -12.29
N PRO A 161 5.47 -24.51 -12.12
CA PRO A 161 5.77 -25.75 -11.38
C PRO A 161 5.21 -25.61 -9.95
N GLN A 162 4.35 -26.52 -9.53
CA GLN A 162 3.97 -26.61 -8.13
C GLN A 162 5.25 -26.90 -7.33
N GLN A 163 5.66 -25.99 -6.46
CA GLN A 163 6.73 -26.26 -5.50
C GLN A 163 6.26 -27.44 -4.65
N GLY A 164 6.89 -28.60 -4.88
CA GLY A 164 6.56 -29.83 -4.19
C GLY A 164 6.63 -29.61 -2.68
N LYS A 165 5.56 -29.99 -1.99
CA LYS A 165 5.59 -30.17 -0.53
C LYS A 165 6.80 -31.04 -0.21
N ARG A 166 7.82 -30.46 0.42
CA ARG A 166 8.89 -31.26 1.04
C ARG A 166 8.22 -32.21 2.03
N LYS A 167 8.14 -33.48 1.66
CA LYS A 167 7.87 -34.56 2.63
C LYS A 167 8.96 -34.45 3.68
N LYS A 168 8.56 -34.18 4.92
CA LYS A 168 9.40 -34.56 6.07
C LYS A 168 9.46 -36.08 6.06
N GLU A 169 10.58 -36.66 5.66
CA GLU A 169 10.93 -37.99 6.02
C GLU A 169 11.22 -38.00 7.52
N GLU A 170 10.33 -38.58 8.28
CA GLU A 170 10.61 -39.06 9.62
C GLU A 170 11.65 -40.17 9.49
N ALA A 171 12.85 -39.93 10.01
CA ALA A 171 13.83 -40.96 10.25
C ALA A 171 13.54 -41.60 11.63
N LEU A 172 13.34 -42.90 11.64
CA LEU A 172 13.34 -43.81 12.77
C LEU A 172 14.64 -43.74 13.56
#